data_a95994f70a94eace72ba761cc64fd462
#
_entry.id   a95994f70a94eace72ba761cc64fd462
#
_cell.length_a   1.000
_cell.length_b   1.000
_cell.length_c   1.000
_cell.angle_alpha   90.00
_cell.angle_beta   90.00
_cell.angle_gamma   90.00
#
_symmetry.space_group_name_H-M   'P 1'
#
loop_
_entity.id
_entity.type
_entity.pdbx_description
1 polymer ?
#
loop_
_entity_poly.entity_id
_entity_poly.type
_entity_poly.pdbx_seq_one_letter_code
_entity_poly.pdbx_strand_id
1 'polypeptide(L)'
;MTLTERRKIKRQLQYLGDEKYTHPKEKEEQIKKVLEDRKYFNILELFCGNGNLTKVYQNYLYKGFGKIHAYDKKIDGQDSYRLIHKLIHQEETYDIIDADPFGFPCRLFPDIFMLIDYGYLFLTFCKPGSVHPSSELSLYLKCYFGDERPRLDTILTGVKRYSNCHWKDANVVDVLDLQTVWRIAFSVTKVSAREFSWGKVGGLNGNSRREIAVR
;
A
#
# COMPACT_ATOMS: atom_id res chain seq x y z
N MET A 1 2.61 32.80 26.73
CA MET A 1 2.49 31.80 25.65
C MET A 1 1.03 31.71 25.23
N THR A 2 0.70 32.10 24.02
CA THR A 2 -0.67 32.13 23.49
C THR A 2 -1.18 30.70 23.20
N LEU A 3 -2.49 30.57 23.08
CA LEU A 3 -3.11 29.26 22.72
C LEU A 3 -2.61 28.75 21.36
N THR A 4 -2.32 29.68 20.44
CA THR A 4 -1.78 29.42 19.11
C THR A 4 -0.33 28.90 19.17
N GLU A 5 0.51 29.47 20.01
CA GLU A 5 1.88 29.02 20.25
C GLU A 5 1.90 27.62 20.87
N ARG A 6 1.02 27.36 21.86
CA ARG A 6 0.87 26.03 22.47
C ARG A 6 0.45 24.98 21.44
N ARG A 7 -0.48 25.31 20.55
CA ARG A 7 -0.91 24.41 19.45
C ARG A 7 0.22 24.16 18.45
N LYS A 8 1.02 25.19 18.13
CA LYS A 8 2.17 25.07 17.23
C LYS A 8 3.26 24.17 17.83
N ILE A 9 3.61 24.39 19.12
CA ILE A 9 4.56 23.57 19.85
C ILE A 9 4.05 22.13 19.99
N LYS A 10 2.77 21.92 20.32
CA LYS A 10 2.17 20.58 20.39
C LYS A 10 2.23 19.86 19.04
N ARG A 11 1.97 20.55 17.93
CA ARG A 11 2.12 19.99 16.57
C ARG A 11 3.58 19.67 16.25
N GLN A 12 4.54 20.51 16.62
CA GLN A 12 5.97 20.25 16.43
C GLN A 12 6.45 19.06 17.27
N LEU A 13 6.03 18.98 18.55
CA LEU A 13 6.34 17.83 19.42
C LEU A 13 5.67 16.52 18.94
N GLN A 14 4.47 16.61 18.39
CA GLN A 14 3.80 15.49 17.75
C GLN A 14 4.56 15.03 16.51
N TYR A 15 5.13 15.96 15.75
CA TYR A 15 5.97 15.69 14.58
C TYR A 15 7.28 14.97 14.94
N LEU A 16 7.95 15.43 16.02
CA LEU A 16 9.14 14.76 16.57
C LEU A 16 8.82 13.38 17.16
N GLY A 17 7.59 13.20 17.69
CA GLY A 17 7.10 11.90 18.14
C GLY A 17 6.83 10.94 17.00
N ASP A 18 6.38 11.46 15.84
CA ASP A 18 6.12 10.68 14.64
C ASP A 18 7.40 10.06 14.08
N GLU A 19 8.55 10.76 14.12
CA GLU A 19 9.84 10.21 13.69
C GLU A 19 10.28 8.98 14.52
N LYS A 20 9.95 8.96 15.80
CA LYS A 20 10.28 7.83 16.70
C LYS A 20 9.53 6.55 16.33
N TYR A 21 8.38 6.65 15.68
CA TYR A 21 7.52 5.51 15.32
C TYR A 21 7.56 5.15 13.84
N THR A 22 8.36 5.85 13.02
CA THR A 22 8.41 5.61 11.58
C THR A 22 9.26 4.41 11.17
N HIS A 23 10.13 3.92 12.07
CA HIS A 23 10.99 2.76 11.84
C HIS A 23 11.76 2.79 10.50
N PRO A 24 12.47 3.89 10.19
CA PRO A 24 13.04 4.06 8.85
C PRO A 24 14.11 3.02 8.51
N LYS A 25 14.88 2.57 9.50
CA LYS A 25 15.95 1.56 9.30
C LYS A 25 15.37 0.19 8.94
N GLU A 26 14.37 -0.25 9.70
CA GLU A 26 13.72 -1.54 9.49
C GLU A 26 13.01 -1.57 8.12
N LYS A 27 12.38 -0.46 7.73
CA LYS A 27 11.76 -0.31 6.40
C LYS A 27 12.80 -0.31 5.28
N GLU A 28 13.94 0.37 5.48
CA GLU A 28 15.06 0.34 4.54
C GLU A 28 15.61 -1.07 4.37
N GLU A 29 15.79 -1.82 5.46
CA GLU A 29 16.23 -3.22 5.41
C GLU A 29 15.24 -4.11 4.67
N GLN A 30 13.93 -3.90 4.87
CA GLN A 30 12.90 -4.60 4.11
C GLN A 30 12.99 -4.29 2.62
N ILE A 31 13.14 -3.02 2.24
CA ILE A 31 13.30 -2.61 0.84
C ILE A 31 14.52 -3.31 0.22
N LYS A 32 15.67 -3.28 0.90
CA LYS A 32 16.90 -3.96 0.42
C LYS A 32 16.69 -5.45 0.24
N LYS A 33 16.04 -6.11 1.19
CA LYS A 33 15.73 -7.54 1.13
C LYS A 33 14.81 -7.90 -0.04
N VAL A 34 13.77 -7.08 -0.30
CA VAL A 34 12.76 -7.37 -1.30
C VAL A 34 13.24 -7.04 -2.71
N LEU A 35 13.92 -5.91 -2.88
CA LEU A 35 14.34 -5.42 -4.18
C LEU A 35 15.69 -5.99 -4.64
N GLU A 36 16.51 -6.46 -3.70
CA GLU A 36 17.86 -6.99 -3.98
C GLU A 36 18.69 -5.97 -4.79
N ASP A 37 19.43 -6.41 -5.81
CA ASP A 37 20.25 -5.56 -6.69
C ASP A 37 19.52 -5.13 -7.97
N ARG A 38 18.21 -5.33 -8.04
CA ARG A 38 17.42 -4.99 -9.24
C ARG A 38 17.28 -3.49 -9.44
N LYS A 39 17.06 -3.07 -10.66
CA LYS A 39 16.82 -1.67 -11.03
C LYS A 39 15.44 -1.51 -11.63
N TYR A 40 14.87 -0.31 -11.43
CA TYR A 40 13.51 0.01 -11.80
C TYR A 40 13.45 1.35 -12.53
N PHE A 41 12.43 1.52 -13.37
CA PHE A 41 12.23 2.77 -14.13
C PHE A 41 11.36 3.76 -13.37
N ASN A 42 10.24 3.30 -12.82
CA ASN A 42 9.25 4.18 -12.21
C ASN A 42 8.92 3.73 -10.79
N ILE A 43 9.14 4.61 -9.84
CA ILE A 43 8.81 4.38 -8.42
C ILE A 43 7.83 5.45 -7.97
N LEU A 44 6.74 5.05 -7.33
CA LEU A 44 5.76 5.93 -6.69
C LEU A 44 5.84 5.75 -5.17
N GLU A 45 6.18 6.81 -4.47
CA GLU A 45 6.16 6.86 -3.01
C GLU A 45 5.07 7.82 -2.55
N LEU A 46 4.06 7.28 -1.91
CA LEU A 46 2.93 8.02 -1.34
C LEU A 46 3.12 8.16 0.17
N PHE A 47 2.86 9.36 0.67
CA PHE A 47 3.10 9.70 2.09
C PHE A 47 4.59 9.68 2.45
N CYS A 48 5.43 10.22 1.55
CA CYS A 48 6.90 10.15 1.67
C CYS A 48 7.48 10.86 2.91
N GLY A 49 6.70 11.69 3.60
CA GLY A 49 7.15 12.44 4.77
C GLY A 49 8.41 13.24 4.47
N ASN A 50 9.46 13.08 5.26
CA ASN A 50 10.74 13.77 5.06
C ASN A 50 11.61 13.17 3.94
N GLY A 51 11.09 12.23 3.14
CA GLY A 51 11.80 11.60 2.02
C GLY A 51 12.92 10.65 2.45
N ASN A 52 12.83 10.04 3.62
CA ASN A 52 13.83 9.07 4.09
C ASN A 52 13.89 7.84 3.18
N LEU A 53 12.74 7.28 2.83
CA LEU A 53 12.67 6.12 1.93
C LEU A 53 12.91 6.53 0.48
N THR A 54 12.53 7.76 0.07
CA THR A 54 12.88 8.31 -1.25
C THR A 54 14.38 8.19 -1.54
N LYS A 55 15.22 8.53 -0.56
CA LYS A 55 16.68 8.42 -0.67
C LYS A 55 17.14 6.97 -0.86
N VAL A 56 16.46 6.03 -0.20
CA VAL A 56 16.74 4.60 -0.35
C VAL A 56 16.38 4.15 -1.77
N TYR A 57 15.19 4.51 -2.26
CA TYR A 57 14.71 4.17 -3.59
C TYR A 57 15.58 4.71 -4.72
N GLN A 58 16.27 5.86 -4.53
CA GLN A 58 17.21 6.40 -5.51
C GLN A 58 18.30 5.39 -5.92
N ASN A 59 18.70 4.50 -5.00
CA ASN A 59 19.70 3.47 -5.27
C ASN A 59 19.19 2.36 -6.20
N TYR A 60 17.88 2.25 -6.39
CA TYR A 60 17.22 1.22 -7.19
C TYR A 60 16.79 1.71 -8.57
N LEU A 61 17.04 2.97 -8.91
CA LEU A 61 16.71 3.51 -10.21
C LEU A 61 17.74 3.15 -11.27
N TYR A 62 17.28 2.97 -12.50
CA TYR A 62 18.15 2.99 -13.65
C TYR A 62 18.77 4.37 -13.82
N LYS A 63 20.11 4.45 -13.86
CA LYS A 63 20.84 5.71 -14.01
C LYS A 63 20.44 6.42 -15.30
N GLY A 64 20.01 7.66 -15.19
CA GLY A 64 19.65 8.53 -16.31
C GLY A 64 18.27 8.33 -16.91
N PHE A 65 17.55 7.26 -16.53
CA PHE A 65 16.22 6.94 -17.09
C PHE A 65 15.15 6.74 -16.04
N GLY A 66 15.51 6.31 -14.82
CA GLY A 66 14.55 6.03 -13.76
C GLY A 66 14.00 7.30 -13.11
N LYS A 67 12.75 7.27 -12.66
CA LYS A 67 12.04 8.38 -12.00
C LYS A 67 11.45 7.93 -10.68
N ILE A 68 11.50 8.82 -9.68
CA ILE A 68 10.74 8.68 -8.44
C ILE A 68 9.71 9.80 -8.39
N HIS A 69 8.46 9.43 -8.20
CA HIS A 69 7.38 10.34 -7.86
C HIS A 69 7.08 10.17 -6.37
N ALA A 70 7.53 11.13 -5.57
CA ALA A 70 7.35 11.12 -4.12
C ALA A 70 6.41 12.25 -3.70
N TYR A 71 5.35 11.92 -2.95
CA TYR A 71 4.30 12.86 -2.60
C TYR A 71 3.92 12.80 -1.13
N ASP A 72 3.77 13.97 -0.51
CA ASP A 72 3.25 14.11 0.84
C ASP A 72 2.46 15.42 1.00
N LYS A 73 1.24 15.32 1.52
CA LYS A 73 0.36 16.50 1.69
C LYS A 73 0.98 17.62 2.52
N LYS A 74 1.86 17.28 3.47
CA LYS A 74 2.48 18.27 4.36
C LYS A 74 3.66 18.98 3.70
N ILE A 75 4.28 18.37 2.68
CA ILE A 75 5.52 18.85 2.05
C ILE A 75 5.20 19.59 0.75
N ASP A 76 4.48 18.94 -0.15
CA ASP A 76 4.15 19.47 -1.47
C ASP A 76 2.71 19.97 -1.61
N GLY A 77 1.91 19.83 -0.53
CA GLY A 77 0.50 20.22 -0.51
C GLY A 77 -0.41 19.31 -1.32
N GLN A 78 0.11 18.25 -1.93
CA GLN A 78 -0.67 17.34 -2.75
C GLN A 78 -1.39 16.29 -1.91
N ASP A 79 -2.69 16.17 -2.14
CA ASP A 79 -3.50 15.11 -1.55
C ASP A 79 -3.26 13.82 -2.36
N SER A 80 -2.62 12.84 -1.74
CA SER A 80 -2.31 11.55 -2.36
C SER A 80 -3.55 10.86 -2.96
N TYR A 81 -4.72 11.10 -2.41
CA TYR A 81 -5.97 10.54 -2.93
C TYR A 81 -6.38 11.16 -4.27
N ARG A 82 -6.29 12.49 -4.39
CA ARG A 82 -6.54 13.17 -5.67
C ARG A 82 -5.49 12.85 -6.71
N LEU A 83 -4.25 12.69 -6.24
CA LEU A 83 -3.13 12.35 -7.09
C LEU A 83 -3.31 10.99 -7.77
N ILE A 84 -3.71 9.96 -7.04
CA ILE A 84 -3.91 8.62 -7.62
C ILE A 84 -4.91 8.67 -8.78
N HIS A 85 -6.03 9.33 -8.62
CA HIS A 85 -7.01 9.46 -9.71
C HIS A 85 -6.43 10.18 -10.93
N LYS A 86 -5.59 11.21 -10.70
CA LYS A 86 -4.88 11.89 -11.80
C LYS A 86 -3.91 10.95 -12.51
N LEU A 87 -3.11 10.19 -11.76
CA LEU A 87 -2.15 9.23 -12.33
C LEU A 87 -2.85 8.13 -13.12
N ILE A 88 -3.96 7.59 -12.61
CA ILE A 88 -4.79 6.61 -13.31
C ILE A 88 -5.33 7.21 -14.62
N HIS A 89 -5.83 8.45 -14.60
CA HIS A 89 -6.34 9.12 -15.80
C HIS A 89 -5.24 9.40 -16.83
N GLN A 90 -4.00 9.56 -16.38
CA GLN A 90 -2.82 9.71 -17.23
C GLN A 90 -2.22 8.37 -17.70
N GLU A 91 -2.85 7.25 -17.34
CA GLU A 91 -2.39 5.89 -17.65
C GLU A 91 -0.94 5.61 -17.17
N GLU A 92 -0.53 6.27 -16.08
CA GLU A 92 0.79 6.07 -15.49
C GLU A 92 0.90 4.66 -14.89
N THR A 93 2.07 4.04 -15.03
CA THR A 93 2.39 2.74 -14.43
C THR A 93 3.73 2.78 -13.70
N TYR A 94 3.80 2.00 -12.63
CA TYR A 94 4.96 1.98 -11.74
C TYR A 94 5.45 0.56 -11.50
N ASP A 95 6.78 0.40 -11.41
CA ASP A 95 7.43 -0.86 -11.05
C ASP A 95 7.40 -1.08 -9.53
N ILE A 96 7.42 0.01 -8.77
CA ILE A 96 7.33 -0.01 -7.31
C ILE A 96 6.32 1.04 -6.87
N ILE A 97 5.42 0.65 -5.98
CA ILE A 97 4.55 1.57 -5.26
C ILE A 97 4.73 1.35 -3.76
N ASP A 98 5.05 2.42 -3.04
CA ASP A 98 5.11 2.44 -1.58
C ASP A 98 4.02 3.36 -1.04
N ALA A 99 3.06 2.78 -0.32
CA ALA A 99 2.00 3.53 0.35
C ALA A 99 2.11 3.30 1.86
N ASP A 100 2.78 4.24 2.53
CA ASP A 100 3.09 4.23 3.96
C ASP A 100 2.36 5.35 4.73
N PRO A 101 1.02 5.36 4.73
CA PRO A 101 0.26 6.33 5.50
C PRO A 101 0.32 6.04 6.98
N PHE A 102 -0.06 7.01 7.80
CA PHE A 102 -0.39 6.78 9.20
C PHE A 102 -1.67 5.93 9.29
N GLY A 103 -1.52 4.62 9.29
CA GLY A 103 -2.63 3.69 9.39
C GLY A 103 -2.79 2.76 8.19
N PHE A 104 -3.86 2.92 7.44
CA PHE A 104 -4.19 2.14 6.25
C PHE A 104 -4.44 3.07 5.07
N PRO A 105 -3.97 2.77 3.86
CA PRO A 105 -4.17 3.63 2.69
C PRO A 105 -5.62 3.60 2.16
N CYS A 106 -6.60 3.84 3.05
CA CYS A 106 -8.03 3.61 2.89
C CYS A 106 -8.60 3.94 1.51
N ARG A 107 -8.43 5.21 1.10
CA ARG A 107 -9.03 5.70 -0.13
C ARG A 107 -8.24 5.36 -1.38
N LEU A 108 -6.98 4.92 -1.21
CA LEU A 108 -6.13 4.51 -2.32
C LEU A 108 -6.34 3.04 -2.67
N PHE A 109 -6.78 2.28 -1.71
CA PHE A 109 -7.10 0.89 -1.86
C PHE A 109 -8.56 0.73 -2.30
N PRO A 110 -8.88 0.01 -3.37
CA PRO A 110 -8.02 -0.83 -4.19
C PRO A 110 -7.47 -0.18 -5.48
N ASP A 111 -7.73 1.11 -5.72
CA ASP A 111 -7.39 1.81 -6.97
C ASP A 111 -5.87 1.79 -7.27
N ILE A 112 -5.06 1.63 -6.22
CA ILE A 112 -3.60 1.51 -6.33
C ILE A 112 -3.17 0.37 -7.28
N PHE A 113 -3.99 -0.69 -7.43
CA PHE A 113 -3.72 -1.80 -8.35
C PHE A 113 -3.85 -1.41 -9.82
N MET A 114 -4.48 -0.28 -10.14
CA MET A 114 -4.54 0.23 -11.51
C MET A 114 -3.21 0.84 -11.96
N LEU A 115 -2.34 1.20 -11.02
CA LEU A 115 -1.05 1.85 -11.29
C LEU A 115 0.13 0.88 -11.34
N ILE A 116 -0.07 -0.43 -11.16
CA ILE A 116 0.99 -1.42 -11.17
C ILE A 116 0.59 -2.66 -11.98
N ASP A 117 1.37 -3.00 -12.98
CA ASP A 117 1.17 -4.23 -13.78
C ASP A 117 2.12 -5.34 -13.34
N TYR A 118 3.40 -5.00 -13.14
CA TYR A 118 4.45 -5.92 -12.72
C TYR A 118 5.40 -5.18 -11.79
N GLY A 119 5.64 -5.74 -10.59
CA GLY A 119 6.59 -5.13 -9.68
C GLY A 119 6.29 -5.40 -8.21
N TYR A 120 6.54 -4.40 -7.36
CA TYR A 120 6.39 -4.53 -5.92
C TYR A 120 5.49 -3.45 -5.34
N LEU A 121 4.60 -3.87 -4.45
CA LEU A 121 3.69 -2.99 -3.71
C LEU A 121 3.99 -3.12 -2.22
N PHE A 122 4.37 -2.02 -1.57
CA PHE A 122 4.53 -1.93 -0.12
C PHE A 122 3.32 -1.23 0.48
N LEU A 123 2.64 -1.88 1.40
CA LEU A 123 1.47 -1.34 2.10
C LEU A 123 1.67 -1.41 3.61
N THR A 124 1.35 -0.33 4.31
CA THR A 124 1.39 -0.27 5.76
C THR A 124 -0.01 -0.33 6.35
N PHE A 125 -0.20 -1.18 7.35
CA PHE A 125 -1.47 -1.40 8.05
C PHE A 125 -1.29 -1.27 9.56
N CYS A 126 -2.20 -0.56 10.23
CA CYS A 126 -2.24 -0.52 11.69
C CYS A 126 -2.62 -1.87 12.28
N LYS A 127 -1.93 -2.27 13.36
CA LYS A 127 -2.30 -3.45 14.14
C LYS A 127 -3.54 -3.19 14.99
N PRO A 128 -4.39 -4.21 15.21
CA PRO A 128 -5.48 -4.13 16.18
C PRO A 128 -4.98 -3.69 17.56
N GLY A 129 -5.61 -2.67 18.14
CA GLY A 129 -5.28 -2.16 19.46
C GLY A 129 -4.13 -1.14 19.54
N SER A 130 -3.36 -0.93 18.49
CA SER A 130 -2.25 0.05 18.50
C SER A 130 -2.72 1.49 18.31
N VAL A 131 -3.83 1.70 17.64
CA VAL A 131 -4.45 3.01 17.40
C VAL A 131 -5.96 2.85 17.54
N HIS A 132 -6.63 3.84 18.14
CA HIS A 132 -8.09 3.97 17.99
C HIS A 132 -8.35 4.49 16.57
N PRO A 133 -8.84 3.67 15.64
CA PRO A 133 -9.09 4.14 14.30
C PRO A 133 -10.13 5.28 14.35
N SER A 134 -9.95 6.30 13.52
CA SER A 134 -11.02 7.27 13.29
C SER A 134 -12.26 6.52 12.78
N SER A 135 -13.43 7.10 12.94
CA SER A 135 -14.67 6.51 12.42
C SER A 135 -14.58 6.22 10.91
N GLU A 136 -13.89 7.08 10.18
CA GLU A 136 -13.66 6.91 8.75
C GLU A 136 -12.75 5.69 8.47
N LEU A 137 -11.64 5.56 9.19
CA LEU A 137 -10.73 4.41 9.04
C LEU A 137 -11.44 3.09 9.38
N SER A 138 -12.20 3.05 10.49
CA SER A 138 -12.99 1.87 10.87
C SER A 138 -13.98 1.47 9.78
N LEU A 139 -14.66 2.44 9.17
CA LEU A 139 -15.60 2.19 8.09
C LEU A 139 -14.88 1.54 6.88
N TYR A 140 -13.76 2.08 6.43
CA TYR A 140 -13.00 1.51 5.33
C TYR A 140 -12.47 0.10 5.63
N LEU A 141 -11.92 -0.13 6.82
CA LEU A 141 -11.47 -1.45 7.23
C LEU A 141 -12.60 -2.47 7.21
N LYS A 142 -13.79 -2.08 7.73
CA LYS A 142 -14.97 -2.93 7.70
C LYS A 142 -15.47 -3.20 6.27
N CYS A 143 -15.47 -2.18 5.40
CA CYS A 143 -15.89 -2.35 4.00
C CYS A 143 -14.92 -3.26 3.22
N TYR A 144 -13.61 -3.09 3.39
CA TYR A 144 -12.63 -3.84 2.63
C TYR A 144 -12.34 -5.24 3.20
N PHE A 145 -12.33 -5.38 4.52
CA PHE A 145 -11.88 -6.61 5.19
C PHE A 145 -12.97 -7.28 6.04
N GLY A 146 -14.17 -6.66 6.15
CA GLY A 146 -15.26 -7.21 6.94
C GLY A 146 -15.13 -6.98 8.45
N ASP A 147 -14.06 -6.33 8.90
CA ASP A 147 -13.78 -6.06 10.32
C ASP A 147 -13.17 -4.66 10.48
N GLU A 148 -13.52 -3.97 11.56
CA GLU A 148 -12.95 -2.67 11.93
C GLU A 148 -11.50 -2.77 12.41
N ARG A 149 -11.08 -3.97 12.80
CA ARG A 149 -9.74 -4.29 13.31
C ARG A 149 -9.24 -5.60 12.73
N PRO A 150 -9.05 -5.68 11.40
CA PRO A 150 -8.74 -6.93 10.73
C PRO A 150 -7.41 -7.49 11.20
N ARG A 151 -7.35 -8.81 11.35
CA ARG A 151 -6.13 -9.54 11.60
C ARG A 151 -5.28 -9.60 10.34
N LEU A 152 -4.00 -9.96 10.48
CA LEU A 152 -3.08 -10.02 9.36
C LEU A 152 -3.56 -10.95 8.22
N ASP A 153 -4.04 -12.14 8.58
CA ASP A 153 -4.59 -13.12 7.63
C ASP A 153 -5.79 -12.56 6.84
N THR A 154 -6.67 -11.83 7.51
CA THR A 154 -7.81 -11.16 6.88
C THR A 154 -7.36 -10.06 5.91
N ILE A 155 -6.33 -9.29 6.28
CA ILE A 155 -5.73 -8.27 5.42
C ILE A 155 -5.13 -8.92 4.18
N LEU A 156 -4.30 -9.97 4.35
CA LEU A 156 -3.65 -10.66 3.24
C LEU A 156 -4.67 -11.23 2.25
N THR A 157 -5.71 -11.88 2.77
CA THR A 157 -6.84 -12.40 1.96
C THR A 157 -7.57 -11.29 1.21
N GLY A 158 -7.83 -10.17 1.88
CA GLY A 158 -8.49 -9.01 1.27
C GLY A 158 -7.66 -8.38 0.17
N VAL A 159 -6.36 -8.17 0.40
CA VAL A 159 -5.44 -7.63 -0.62
C VAL A 159 -5.43 -8.52 -1.85
N LYS A 160 -5.31 -9.84 -1.67
CA LYS A 160 -5.36 -10.82 -2.76
C LYS A 160 -6.65 -10.75 -3.55
N ARG A 161 -7.79 -10.68 -2.85
CA ARG A 161 -9.11 -10.57 -3.49
C ARG A 161 -9.23 -9.31 -4.34
N TYR A 162 -8.81 -8.15 -3.79
CA TYR A 162 -8.90 -6.89 -4.52
C TYR A 162 -7.92 -6.81 -5.69
N SER A 163 -6.71 -7.34 -5.55
CA SER A 163 -5.78 -7.42 -6.67
C SER A 163 -6.39 -8.24 -7.82
N ASN A 164 -7.04 -9.34 -7.51
CA ASN A 164 -7.72 -10.18 -8.51
C ASN A 164 -8.86 -9.44 -9.23
N CYS A 165 -9.61 -8.56 -8.53
CA CYS A 165 -10.62 -7.71 -9.16
C CYS A 165 -10.04 -6.75 -10.21
N HIS A 166 -8.75 -6.44 -10.11
CA HIS A 166 -8.02 -5.60 -11.07
C HIS A 166 -7.15 -6.42 -12.05
N TRP A 167 -7.41 -7.71 -12.20
CA TRP A 167 -6.62 -8.62 -13.04
C TRP A 167 -5.14 -8.65 -12.66
N LYS A 168 -4.86 -8.55 -11.36
CA LYS A 168 -3.53 -8.64 -10.78
C LYS A 168 -3.47 -9.80 -9.82
N ASP A 169 -2.29 -10.41 -9.72
CA ASP A 169 -1.97 -11.41 -8.72
C ASP A 169 -0.96 -10.84 -7.74
N ALA A 170 -1.41 -10.51 -6.52
CA ALA A 170 -0.57 -9.99 -5.46
C ALA A 170 -0.18 -11.13 -4.50
N ASN A 171 1.12 -11.45 -4.45
CA ASN A 171 1.66 -12.47 -3.57
C ASN A 171 2.56 -11.85 -2.50
N VAL A 172 2.41 -12.27 -1.26
CA VAL A 172 3.24 -11.79 -0.14
C VAL A 172 4.68 -12.22 -0.36
N VAL A 173 5.60 -11.26 -0.32
CA VAL A 173 7.06 -11.49 -0.39
C VAL A 173 7.68 -11.38 0.98
N ASP A 174 7.26 -10.37 1.76
CA ASP A 174 7.78 -10.12 3.09
C ASP A 174 6.77 -9.40 3.97
N VAL A 175 6.82 -9.68 5.27
CA VAL A 175 6.01 -9.00 6.29
C VAL A 175 6.93 -8.47 7.37
N LEU A 176 7.03 -7.15 7.44
CA LEU A 176 7.73 -6.47 8.52
C LEU A 176 6.75 -6.20 9.66
N ASP A 177 6.97 -6.90 10.78
CA ASP A 177 6.14 -6.82 11.98
C ASP A 177 6.72 -5.76 12.93
N LEU A 178 6.22 -4.55 12.88
CA LEU A 178 6.61 -3.44 13.75
C LEU A 178 5.66 -3.34 14.95
N GLN A 179 6.04 -2.57 15.95
CA GLN A 179 5.29 -2.47 17.21
C GLN A 179 3.80 -2.14 16.99
N THR A 180 3.49 -1.18 16.14
CA THR A 180 2.13 -0.64 15.94
C THR A 180 1.53 -0.93 14.57
N VAL A 181 2.35 -1.39 13.63
CA VAL A 181 1.93 -1.60 12.23
C VAL A 181 2.54 -2.87 11.67
N TRP A 182 1.88 -3.42 10.64
CA TRP A 182 2.50 -4.33 9.68
C TRP A 182 2.83 -3.56 8.41
N ARG A 183 4.05 -3.71 7.92
CA ARG A 183 4.39 -3.27 6.57
C ARG A 183 4.64 -4.50 5.71
N ILE A 184 3.83 -4.63 4.67
CA ILE A 184 3.75 -5.85 3.87
C ILE A 184 4.23 -5.52 2.46
N ALA A 185 5.18 -6.31 1.97
CA ALA A 185 5.64 -6.25 0.60
C ALA A 185 4.93 -7.35 -0.22
N PHE A 186 4.36 -6.97 -1.34
CA PHE A 186 3.74 -7.87 -2.30
C PHE A 186 4.49 -7.82 -3.62
N SER A 187 4.71 -8.97 -4.26
CA SER A 187 4.98 -9.00 -5.69
C SER A 187 3.65 -8.97 -6.43
N VAL A 188 3.54 -8.11 -7.43
CA VAL A 188 2.34 -7.95 -8.24
C VAL A 188 2.63 -8.35 -9.67
N THR A 189 1.76 -9.16 -10.27
CA THR A 189 1.83 -9.55 -11.67
C THR A 189 0.46 -9.44 -12.32
N LYS A 190 0.41 -8.93 -13.54
CA LYS A 190 -0.82 -8.88 -14.34
C LYS A 190 -1.18 -10.29 -14.78
N VAL A 191 -2.44 -10.66 -14.61
CA VAL A 191 -2.97 -11.96 -14.99
C VAL A 191 -3.75 -11.82 -16.29
N SER A 192 -3.50 -12.69 -17.27
CA SER A 192 -4.31 -12.72 -18.48
C SER A 192 -5.71 -13.27 -18.18
N ALA A 193 -6.72 -12.83 -18.93
CA ALA A 193 -8.09 -13.34 -18.79
C ALA A 193 -8.19 -14.87 -18.97
N ARG A 194 -7.24 -15.48 -19.68
CA ARG A 194 -7.16 -16.94 -19.89
C ARG A 194 -6.65 -17.69 -18.66
N GLU A 195 -5.86 -17.04 -17.80
CA GLU A 195 -5.27 -17.64 -16.59
C GLU A 195 -6.19 -17.49 -15.37
N PHE A 196 -7.21 -16.65 -15.47
CA PHE A 196 -8.16 -16.41 -14.39
C PHE A 196 -9.21 -17.52 -14.34
N SER A 197 -8.86 -18.64 -13.74
CA SER A 197 -9.86 -19.68 -13.44
C SER A 197 -10.52 -19.38 -12.10
N TRP A 198 -11.78 -19.07 -12.08
CA TRP A 198 -12.62 -18.88 -10.87
C TRP A 198 -12.64 -20.10 -9.94
N GLY A 199 -11.98 -21.20 -10.32
CA GLY A 199 -12.04 -22.50 -9.66
C GLY A 199 -11.04 -22.78 -8.55
N LYS A 200 -10.14 -21.84 -8.18
CA LYS A 200 -9.14 -22.07 -7.12
C LYS A 200 -9.37 -21.29 -5.82
N VAL A 201 -10.55 -20.73 -5.64
CA VAL A 201 -10.95 -20.18 -4.33
C VAL A 201 -11.52 -21.32 -3.51
N GLY A 202 -10.70 -21.89 -2.61
CA GLY A 202 -11.03 -22.71 -1.47
C GLY A 202 -12.16 -23.72 -1.62
N GLY A 203 -11.81 -25.00 -1.54
CA GLY A 203 -12.75 -26.10 -1.56
C GLY A 203 -13.88 -25.96 -0.55
N LEU A 204 -15.08 -25.79 -1.07
CA LEU A 204 -16.30 -26.27 -0.47
C LEU A 204 -16.85 -27.31 -1.44
N ASN A 205 -16.72 -28.58 -1.03
CA ASN A 205 -17.38 -29.71 -1.67
C ASN A 205 -18.88 -29.43 -1.77
N GLY A 206 -19.40 -29.26 -2.98
CA GLY A 206 -20.82 -29.13 -3.25
C GLY A 206 -21.09 -29.41 -4.71
N ASN A 207 -21.39 -30.70 -5.02
CA ASN A 207 -21.94 -31.14 -6.30
C ASN A 207 -23.13 -30.28 -6.73
N SER A 208 -23.00 -29.54 -7.82
CA SER A 208 -24.09 -29.36 -8.79
C SER A 208 -23.58 -28.70 -10.06
N ARG A 209 -23.29 -29.53 -11.07
CA ARG A 209 -23.24 -29.11 -12.46
C ARG A 209 -24.64 -28.63 -12.88
N ARG A 210 -24.79 -27.36 -13.22
CA ARG A 210 -25.84 -26.91 -14.16
C ARG A 210 -25.12 -26.24 -15.31
N GLU A 211 -25.08 -26.93 -16.43
CA GLU A 211 -24.75 -26.37 -17.74
C GLU A 211 -25.84 -25.36 -18.11
N ILE A 212 -25.45 -24.12 -18.27
CA ILE A 212 -26.30 -23.11 -18.92
C ILE A 212 -25.81 -22.99 -20.35
N ALA A 213 -26.50 -23.63 -21.25
CA ALA A 213 -26.35 -23.42 -22.69
C ALA A 213 -26.92 -22.03 -23.05
N VAL A 214 -26.07 -21.16 -23.55
CA VAL A 214 -26.50 -19.89 -24.19
C VAL A 214 -26.65 -20.19 -25.70
N ARG A 215 -27.88 -20.02 -26.19
CA ARG A 215 -28.17 -19.93 -27.59
C ARG A 215 -27.97 -18.52 -28.12
#